data_2d79ed0414afb9b7f4aa9aa524fd8153
#
_entry.id   2d79ed0414afb9b7f4aa9aa524fd8153
#
_cell.length_a   1.000
_cell.length_b   1.000
_cell.length_c   1.000
_cell.angle_alpha   90.00
_cell.angle_beta   90.00
_cell.angle_gamma   90.00
#
_symmetry.space_group_name_H-M   'P 1'
#
loop_
_entity.id
_entity.type
_entity.pdbx_description
1 polymer ?
#
loop_
_entity_poly.entity_id
_entity_poly.type
_entity_poly.pdbx_seq_one_letter_code
_entity_poly.pdbx_strand_id
1 'polypeptide(L)'
;MESGRNLRVVKSDSPVRIHTGKPENLPERLANRALGMKASEIRSLFAVASRPEIVSLAGGMPNLSALPMEMMASVTQKLILENGAEALQYGSGQGHPKLREQICDVMALEGIKAHPDDVVVTTGSQQALDLISRIFIDPNDVVLVEAPSYVGALGTFKQYEAQVVHVAMDQDGLIPSALKDAIATTKSAGRKIKFLYLIPNYQNPAGVLLPADRRTEILDICREEQILVVEDNPYGLLGFDKPSPNAMRASDSENVIYLGTFSKTIAPGLRIGWALVPQSLKEKMVIASESSILCPSNFTQLVISSYLANQPWRDQIASFAKLYKDRRDAALSALDKYFPKSATWTKPGGGFYIWVTLPPEIDTNALVPKAIAAKVAYVPGTAFYADGFGTWSLRISYCHPTPERITEGIKSLAGVIKTEMESRQIN
;
A
#
# COMPACT_ATOMS: atom_id res chain seq x y z
N MET A 1 -41.00 -16.33 -48.89
CA MET A 1 -40.83 -14.88 -48.73
C MET A 1 -39.89 -14.68 -47.55
N GLU A 2 -38.58 -14.64 -47.85
CA GLU A 2 -37.51 -14.44 -46.88
C GLU A 2 -37.26 -12.95 -46.74
N SER A 3 -37.36 -12.42 -45.55
CA SER A 3 -36.91 -11.04 -45.24
C SER A 3 -35.54 -11.13 -44.53
N GLY A 4 -34.50 -11.10 -45.32
CA GLY A 4 -33.13 -10.92 -44.81
C GLY A 4 -32.96 -9.54 -44.17
N ARG A 5 -32.75 -9.50 -42.86
CA ARG A 5 -32.28 -8.28 -42.20
C ARG A 5 -30.74 -8.17 -42.37
N ASN A 6 -30.35 -7.28 -43.28
CA ASN A 6 -28.94 -6.86 -43.41
C ASN A 6 -28.52 -6.13 -42.12
N LEU A 7 -27.71 -6.81 -41.31
CA LEU A 7 -26.92 -6.16 -40.24
C LEU A 7 -25.85 -5.29 -40.91
N ARG A 8 -26.05 -3.99 -40.95
CA ARG A 8 -25.01 -3.02 -41.30
C ARG A 8 -23.97 -3.04 -40.19
N VAL A 9 -22.78 -3.53 -40.50
CA VAL A 9 -21.58 -3.31 -39.68
C VAL A 9 -21.29 -1.81 -39.75
N VAL A 10 -21.57 -1.10 -38.66
CA VAL A 10 -21.17 0.29 -38.50
C VAL A 10 -19.66 0.22 -38.18
N LYS A 11 -18.81 0.66 -39.11
CA LYS A 11 -17.41 0.94 -38.81
C LYS A 11 -17.41 1.98 -37.68
N SER A 12 -16.76 1.64 -36.56
CA SER A 12 -16.57 2.54 -35.42
C SER A 12 -15.58 3.64 -35.84
N ASP A 13 -16.10 4.75 -36.34
CA ASP A 13 -15.40 6.00 -36.18
C ASP A 13 -15.32 6.28 -34.68
N SER A 14 -14.13 6.64 -34.20
CA SER A 14 -13.92 7.02 -32.80
C SER A 14 -15.05 7.98 -32.39
N PRO A 15 -15.68 7.82 -31.22
CA PRO A 15 -16.79 8.65 -30.81
C PRO A 15 -16.34 10.11 -30.82
N VAL A 16 -16.82 10.87 -31.80
CA VAL A 16 -16.68 12.32 -31.81
C VAL A 16 -17.34 12.81 -30.54
N ARG A 17 -16.56 13.33 -29.59
CA ARG A 17 -17.11 14.04 -28.44
C ARG A 17 -17.85 15.23 -28.99
N ILE A 18 -19.18 15.13 -29.08
CA ILE A 18 -20.04 16.27 -29.37
C ILE A 18 -19.94 17.19 -28.16
N HIS A 19 -19.06 18.18 -28.20
CA HIS A 19 -19.06 19.29 -27.25
C HIS A 19 -20.29 20.16 -27.54
N THR A 20 -21.42 19.75 -27.05
CA THR A 20 -22.60 20.60 -26.99
C THR A 20 -22.43 21.60 -25.86
N GLY A 21 -21.89 22.78 -26.17
CA GLY A 21 -21.71 23.88 -25.23
C GLY A 21 -20.65 23.60 -24.16
N LYS A 22 -19.77 24.55 -23.88
CA LYS A 22 -18.90 24.49 -22.69
C LYS A 22 -19.82 24.42 -21.47
N PRO A 23 -19.65 23.45 -20.54
CA PRO A 23 -20.19 23.61 -19.21
C PRO A 23 -19.44 24.79 -18.58
N GLU A 24 -19.94 26.00 -18.79
CA GLU A 24 -19.43 27.19 -18.17
C GLU A 24 -19.43 26.95 -16.66
N ASN A 25 -18.24 27.02 -16.04
CA ASN A 25 -17.99 27.01 -14.60
C ASN A 25 -18.11 25.67 -13.84
N LEU A 26 -17.95 24.48 -14.46
CA LEU A 26 -17.80 23.24 -13.70
C LEU A 26 -16.67 23.29 -12.65
N PRO A 27 -15.46 23.84 -12.95
CA PRO A 27 -14.40 24.02 -11.94
C PRO A 27 -14.82 24.81 -10.71
N GLU A 28 -15.67 25.84 -10.87
CA GLU A 28 -16.16 26.69 -9.76
C GLU A 28 -17.20 25.98 -8.86
N ARG A 29 -17.76 24.85 -9.32
CA ARG A 29 -18.72 24.03 -8.57
C ARG A 29 -18.08 22.87 -7.83
N LEU A 30 -16.77 22.66 -7.98
CA LEU A 30 -16.05 21.60 -7.28
C LEU A 30 -15.99 21.93 -5.78
N ALA A 31 -16.10 20.89 -4.95
CA ALA A 31 -15.83 21.02 -3.53
C ALA A 31 -14.36 21.43 -3.33
N ASN A 32 -14.06 22.24 -2.31
CA ASN A 32 -12.70 22.72 -2.03
C ASN A 32 -11.68 21.58 -1.99
N ARG A 33 -12.03 20.45 -1.37
CA ARG A 33 -11.17 19.26 -1.33
C ARG A 33 -10.82 18.71 -2.71
N ALA A 34 -11.67 18.89 -3.72
CA ALA A 34 -11.43 18.38 -5.07
C ALA A 34 -10.44 19.25 -5.86
N LEU A 35 -10.29 20.52 -5.52
CA LEU A 35 -9.31 21.43 -6.15
C LEU A 35 -7.87 21.00 -5.87
N GLY A 36 -7.61 20.37 -4.73
CA GLY A 36 -6.30 19.84 -4.33
C GLY A 36 -5.97 18.44 -4.86
N MET A 37 -6.92 17.74 -5.51
CA MET A 37 -6.71 16.38 -6.01
C MET A 37 -5.77 16.38 -7.22
N LYS A 38 -4.64 15.69 -7.07
CA LYS A 38 -3.65 15.48 -8.14
C LYS A 38 -3.38 13.99 -8.29
N ALA A 39 -3.08 13.53 -9.52
CA ALA A 39 -2.58 12.18 -9.71
C ALA A 39 -1.26 12.00 -8.93
N SER A 40 -1.12 10.88 -8.22
CA SER A 40 0.15 10.58 -7.56
C SER A 40 1.28 10.43 -8.58
N GLU A 41 2.50 10.81 -8.21
CA GLU A 41 3.70 10.64 -9.07
C GLU A 41 3.88 9.18 -9.49
N ILE A 42 3.58 8.24 -8.61
CA ILE A 42 3.60 6.79 -8.90
C ILE A 42 2.64 6.45 -10.06
N ARG A 43 1.45 7.05 -10.10
CA ARG A 43 0.48 6.78 -11.18
C ARG A 43 0.97 7.25 -12.55
N SER A 44 1.63 8.38 -12.61
CA SER A 44 2.21 8.88 -13.86
C SER A 44 3.37 7.98 -14.36
N LEU A 45 4.13 7.40 -13.43
CA LEU A 45 5.21 6.47 -13.73
C LEU A 45 4.70 5.08 -14.18
N PHE A 46 3.51 4.64 -13.76
CA PHE A 46 2.98 3.32 -14.13
C PHE A 46 2.82 3.14 -15.64
N ALA A 47 2.36 4.16 -16.35
CA ALA A 47 2.18 4.08 -17.80
C ALA A 47 3.51 3.87 -18.57
N VAL A 48 4.61 4.38 -18.00
CA VAL A 48 5.96 4.21 -18.57
C VAL A 48 6.58 2.90 -18.07
N ALA A 49 6.43 2.60 -16.78
CA ALA A 49 7.00 1.42 -16.14
C ALA A 49 6.37 0.09 -16.62
N SER A 50 5.22 0.13 -17.29
CA SER A 50 4.60 -1.04 -17.92
C SER A 50 5.17 -1.43 -19.27
N ARG A 51 6.06 -0.62 -19.86
CA ARG A 51 6.70 -0.94 -21.13
C ARG A 51 7.71 -2.08 -20.97
N PRO A 52 7.71 -3.12 -21.83
CA PRO A 52 8.58 -4.30 -21.68
C PRO A 52 10.08 -3.99 -21.64
N GLU A 53 10.50 -2.93 -22.34
CA GLU A 53 11.90 -2.50 -22.40
C GLU A 53 12.37 -1.78 -21.12
N ILE A 54 11.45 -1.35 -20.24
CA ILE A 54 11.77 -0.64 -19.00
C ILE A 54 11.87 -1.66 -17.85
N VAL A 55 12.96 -1.63 -17.10
CA VAL A 55 13.04 -2.33 -15.83
C VAL A 55 12.29 -1.54 -14.77
N SER A 56 11.11 -2.01 -14.40
CA SER A 56 10.30 -1.33 -13.39
C SER A 56 10.75 -1.68 -11.97
N LEU A 57 11.53 -0.80 -11.35
CA LEU A 57 11.83 -0.81 -9.92
C LEU A 57 10.91 0.17 -9.15
N ALA A 58 9.83 0.64 -9.77
CA ALA A 58 8.90 1.63 -9.20
C ALA A 58 7.67 0.99 -8.56
N GLY A 59 7.10 -0.04 -9.18
CA GLY A 59 5.82 -0.61 -8.81
C GLY A 59 5.86 -1.50 -7.56
N GLY A 60 4.79 -1.46 -6.76
CA GLY A 60 4.55 -2.39 -5.64
C GLY A 60 3.60 -3.53 -6.03
N MET A 61 3.58 -3.93 -7.30
CA MET A 61 2.74 -5.04 -7.79
C MET A 61 3.43 -6.37 -7.47
N PRO A 62 2.79 -7.26 -6.69
CA PRO A 62 3.37 -8.56 -6.39
C PRO A 62 3.54 -9.38 -7.68
N ASN A 63 4.54 -10.24 -7.68
CA ASN A 63 4.70 -11.22 -8.73
C ASN A 63 3.78 -12.40 -8.49
N LEU A 64 2.93 -12.72 -9.45
CA LEU A 64 1.95 -13.79 -9.36
C LEU A 64 2.42 -15.11 -9.99
N SER A 65 3.69 -15.21 -10.43
CA SER A 65 4.19 -16.44 -11.07
C SER A 65 4.19 -17.67 -10.14
N ALA A 66 4.23 -17.44 -8.82
CA ALA A 66 4.13 -18.49 -7.82
C ALA A 66 2.67 -18.77 -7.40
N LEU A 67 1.68 -18.01 -7.88
CA LEU A 67 0.28 -18.31 -7.60
C LEU A 67 -0.18 -19.46 -8.53
N PRO A 68 -0.76 -20.53 -7.99
CA PRO A 68 -1.20 -21.68 -8.80
C PRO A 68 -2.49 -21.33 -9.56
N MET A 69 -2.37 -20.85 -10.79
CA MET A 69 -3.49 -20.37 -11.62
C MET A 69 -4.54 -21.43 -11.91
N GLU A 70 -4.13 -22.67 -12.16
CA GLU A 70 -5.06 -23.79 -12.38
C GLU A 70 -5.93 -24.06 -11.14
N MET A 71 -5.35 -23.96 -9.97
CA MET A 71 -6.06 -24.08 -8.70
C MET A 71 -7.07 -22.93 -8.52
N MET A 72 -6.69 -21.70 -8.82
CA MET A 72 -7.60 -20.55 -8.77
C MET A 72 -8.75 -20.70 -9.77
N ALA A 73 -8.48 -21.21 -10.98
CA ALA A 73 -9.51 -21.50 -11.98
C ALA A 73 -10.48 -22.57 -11.47
N SER A 74 -9.96 -23.68 -10.92
CA SER A 74 -10.77 -24.77 -10.36
C SER A 74 -11.66 -24.30 -9.20
N VAL A 75 -11.11 -23.54 -8.25
CA VAL A 75 -11.87 -22.98 -7.11
C VAL A 75 -13.00 -22.07 -7.62
N THR A 76 -12.70 -21.22 -8.60
CA THR A 76 -13.68 -20.28 -9.16
C THR A 76 -14.79 -21.01 -9.93
N GLN A 77 -14.42 -21.99 -10.75
CA GLN A 77 -15.38 -22.79 -11.50
C GLN A 77 -16.33 -23.56 -10.57
N LYS A 78 -15.75 -24.24 -9.56
CA LYS A 78 -16.54 -24.98 -8.57
C LYS A 78 -17.51 -24.06 -7.83
N LEU A 79 -17.06 -22.88 -7.38
CA LEU A 79 -17.91 -21.90 -6.71
C LEU A 79 -19.11 -21.51 -7.57
N ILE A 80 -18.90 -21.21 -8.86
CA ILE A 80 -19.99 -20.81 -9.76
C ILE A 80 -20.99 -21.94 -10.00
N LEU A 81 -20.49 -23.17 -10.17
CA LEU A 81 -21.36 -24.32 -10.45
C LEU A 81 -22.17 -24.75 -9.22
N GLU A 82 -21.60 -24.68 -8.03
CA GLU A 82 -22.24 -25.18 -6.80
C GLU A 82 -23.01 -24.11 -6.05
N ASN A 83 -22.51 -22.86 -6.02
CA ASN A 83 -23.06 -21.75 -5.21
C ASN A 83 -23.16 -20.43 -5.99
N GLY A 84 -23.32 -20.50 -7.33
CA GLY A 84 -23.30 -19.32 -8.19
C GLY A 84 -24.37 -18.28 -7.86
N ALA A 85 -25.56 -18.72 -7.45
CA ALA A 85 -26.64 -17.81 -7.07
C ALA A 85 -26.28 -16.96 -5.84
N GLU A 86 -25.63 -17.52 -4.83
CA GLU A 86 -25.13 -16.80 -3.66
C GLU A 86 -23.93 -15.94 -4.02
N ALA A 87 -22.97 -16.49 -4.77
CA ALA A 87 -21.74 -15.80 -5.12
C ALA A 87 -21.96 -14.52 -5.94
N LEU A 88 -22.99 -14.52 -6.79
CA LEU A 88 -23.32 -13.40 -7.68
C LEU A 88 -24.38 -12.44 -7.10
N GLN A 89 -24.88 -12.69 -5.90
CA GLN A 89 -25.82 -11.82 -5.20
C GLN A 89 -25.09 -10.82 -4.30
N TYR A 90 -25.80 -9.78 -3.88
CA TYR A 90 -25.31 -8.87 -2.84
C TYR A 90 -25.02 -9.63 -1.54
N GLY A 91 -23.92 -9.24 -0.88
CA GLY A 91 -23.51 -9.75 0.44
C GLY A 91 -23.84 -8.78 1.57
N SER A 92 -23.31 -9.09 2.76
CA SER A 92 -23.36 -8.20 3.93
C SER A 92 -22.40 -7.03 3.76
N GLY A 93 -22.80 -5.82 4.21
CA GLY A 93 -21.92 -4.65 4.27
C GLY A 93 -20.69 -4.84 5.16
N GLN A 94 -20.80 -5.71 6.19
CA GLN A 94 -19.67 -6.09 7.03
C GLN A 94 -18.74 -7.13 6.37
N GLY A 95 -19.22 -7.86 5.38
CA GLY A 95 -18.52 -8.95 4.72
C GLY A 95 -19.03 -10.34 5.11
N HIS A 96 -18.67 -11.34 4.29
CA HIS A 96 -19.15 -12.71 4.41
C HIS A 96 -18.69 -13.36 5.73
N PRO A 97 -19.61 -13.96 6.56
CA PRO A 97 -19.29 -14.48 7.90
C PRO A 97 -18.13 -15.48 7.87
N LYS A 98 -18.16 -16.45 6.95
CA LYS A 98 -17.10 -17.46 6.85
C LYS A 98 -15.73 -16.87 6.54
N LEU A 99 -15.66 -15.85 5.69
CA LEU A 99 -14.39 -15.16 5.40
C LEU A 99 -13.89 -14.40 6.63
N ARG A 100 -14.77 -13.78 7.41
CA ARG A 100 -14.41 -13.07 8.66
C ARG A 100 -13.79 -14.02 9.68
N GLU A 101 -14.32 -15.26 9.83
CA GLU A 101 -13.72 -16.31 10.66
C GLU A 101 -12.30 -16.66 10.15
N GLN A 102 -12.15 -16.91 8.85
CA GLN A 102 -10.85 -17.25 8.25
C GLN A 102 -9.83 -16.09 8.33
N ILE A 103 -10.28 -14.85 8.26
CA ILE A 103 -9.42 -13.68 8.50
C ILE A 103 -8.89 -13.68 9.94
N CYS A 104 -9.69 -14.10 10.92
CA CYS A 104 -9.20 -14.27 12.30
C CYS A 104 -8.07 -15.33 12.38
N ASP A 105 -8.19 -16.44 11.64
CA ASP A 105 -7.14 -17.46 11.55
C ASP A 105 -5.85 -16.93 10.89
N VAL A 106 -5.98 -16.03 9.91
CA VAL A 106 -4.83 -15.36 9.30
C VAL A 106 -4.16 -14.42 10.30
N MET A 107 -4.94 -13.59 10.99
CA MET A 107 -4.43 -12.63 11.99
C MET A 107 -3.83 -13.33 13.21
N ALA A 108 -4.27 -14.54 13.55
CA ALA A 108 -3.68 -15.34 14.63
C ALA A 108 -2.19 -15.66 14.39
N LEU A 109 -1.73 -15.71 13.13
CA LEU A 109 -0.30 -15.87 12.79
C LEU A 109 0.54 -14.68 13.24
N GLU A 110 -0.07 -13.54 13.50
CA GLU A 110 0.56 -12.31 13.97
C GLU A 110 0.21 -12.01 15.45
N GLY A 111 -0.26 -13.02 16.17
CA GLY A 111 -0.56 -12.96 17.61
C GLY A 111 -1.90 -12.31 17.95
N ILE A 112 -2.71 -11.90 16.97
CA ILE A 112 -3.99 -11.25 17.20
C ILE A 112 -5.06 -12.29 17.55
N LYS A 113 -5.74 -12.10 18.70
CA LYS A 113 -6.95 -12.84 19.10
C LYS A 113 -8.15 -11.97 18.78
N ALA A 114 -8.83 -12.23 17.67
CA ALA A 114 -9.96 -11.44 17.22
C ALA A 114 -11.27 -12.25 17.23
N HIS A 115 -12.39 -11.56 17.42
CA HIS A 115 -13.71 -12.12 17.17
C HIS A 115 -14.15 -11.77 15.72
N PRO A 116 -14.75 -12.69 14.95
CA PRO A 116 -15.17 -12.42 13.58
C PRO A 116 -16.12 -11.22 13.44
N ASP A 117 -16.88 -10.91 14.49
CA ASP A 117 -17.79 -9.77 14.50
C ASP A 117 -17.09 -8.41 14.57
N ASP A 118 -15.81 -8.36 14.95
CA ASP A 118 -15.03 -7.11 14.96
C ASP A 118 -14.29 -6.88 13.62
N VAL A 119 -14.37 -7.85 12.71
CA VAL A 119 -13.78 -7.75 11.38
C VAL A 119 -14.77 -7.10 10.42
N VAL A 120 -14.35 -6.05 9.73
CA VAL A 120 -15.06 -5.42 8.61
C VAL A 120 -14.26 -5.66 7.34
N VAL A 121 -14.81 -6.44 6.40
CA VAL A 121 -14.18 -6.70 5.10
C VAL A 121 -14.30 -5.46 4.22
N THR A 122 -13.21 -5.13 3.51
CA THR A 122 -13.13 -3.95 2.65
C THR A 122 -12.60 -4.31 1.26
N THR A 123 -12.79 -3.41 0.31
CA THR A 123 -12.23 -3.53 -1.05
C THR A 123 -10.73 -3.17 -1.05
N GLY A 124 -9.93 -4.00 -0.36
CA GLY A 124 -8.53 -3.76 -0.02
C GLY A 124 -8.35 -2.77 1.14
N SER A 125 -7.16 -2.75 1.76
CA SER A 125 -6.84 -1.85 2.88
C SER A 125 -6.94 -0.36 2.52
N GLN A 126 -6.81 0.00 1.25
CA GLN A 126 -6.99 1.39 0.80
C GLN A 126 -8.40 1.91 1.09
N GLN A 127 -9.44 1.08 0.92
CA GLN A 127 -10.79 1.47 1.32
C GLN A 127 -10.93 1.59 2.84
N ALA A 128 -10.28 0.71 3.60
CA ALA A 128 -10.26 0.83 5.06
C ALA A 128 -9.66 2.16 5.52
N LEU A 129 -8.54 2.60 4.89
CA LEU A 129 -7.94 3.92 5.14
C LEU A 129 -8.90 5.07 4.80
N ASP A 130 -9.63 4.97 3.68
CA ASP A 130 -10.62 5.97 3.28
C ASP A 130 -11.76 6.06 4.32
N LEU A 131 -12.29 4.92 4.76
CA LEU A 131 -13.35 4.85 5.76
C LEU A 131 -12.90 5.42 7.11
N ILE A 132 -11.69 5.09 7.58
CA ILE A 132 -11.12 5.66 8.81
C ILE A 132 -10.97 7.17 8.67
N SER A 133 -10.43 7.63 7.55
CA SER A 133 -10.29 9.07 7.30
C SER A 133 -11.63 9.79 7.31
N ARG A 134 -12.65 9.21 6.67
CA ARG A 134 -14.03 9.72 6.68
C ARG A 134 -14.66 9.81 8.06
N ILE A 135 -14.34 8.85 8.95
CA ILE A 135 -14.94 8.78 10.29
C ILE A 135 -14.24 9.73 11.27
N PHE A 136 -12.93 9.90 11.12
CA PHE A 136 -12.13 10.58 12.15
C PHE A 136 -11.68 11.99 11.80
N ILE A 137 -11.53 12.33 10.52
CA ILE A 137 -10.86 13.55 10.10
C ILE A 137 -11.88 14.64 9.72
N ASP A 138 -11.81 15.74 10.44
CA ASP A 138 -12.37 17.02 10.01
C ASP A 138 -11.27 17.88 9.35
N PRO A 139 -11.61 18.86 8.49
CA PRO A 139 -10.60 19.72 7.87
C PRO A 139 -9.65 20.35 8.90
N ASN A 140 -8.34 20.30 8.62
CA ASN A 140 -7.24 20.77 9.46
C ASN A 140 -6.92 19.95 10.71
N ASP A 141 -7.61 18.84 10.97
CA ASP A 141 -7.16 17.88 12.00
C ASP A 141 -5.79 17.28 11.62
N VAL A 142 -5.02 16.89 12.62
CA VAL A 142 -3.68 16.35 12.43
C VAL A 142 -3.69 14.83 12.40
N VAL A 143 -2.99 14.28 11.41
CA VAL A 143 -2.62 12.86 11.35
C VAL A 143 -1.10 12.76 11.48
N LEU A 144 -0.63 12.02 12.49
CA LEU A 144 0.79 11.71 12.63
C LEU A 144 1.12 10.52 11.72
N VAL A 145 2.23 10.59 11.00
CA VAL A 145 2.68 9.52 10.09
C VAL A 145 4.20 9.34 10.18
N GLU A 146 4.69 8.19 9.79
CA GLU A 146 6.12 7.94 9.63
C GLU A 146 6.75 8.84 8.56
N ALA A 147 8.05 9.10 8.67
CA ALA A 147 8.85 9.88 7.71
C ALA A 147 10.01 9.05 7.14
N PRO A 148 9.90 8.51 5.91
CA PRO A 148 8.82 8.64 4.91
C PRO A 148 7.61 7.77 5.20
N SER A 149 6.48 7.98 4.48
CA SER A 149 5.24 7.22 4.65
C SER A 149 4.61 6.79 3.32
N TYR A 150 3.63 5.90 3.39
CA TYR A 150 2.94 5.34 2.22
C TYR A 150 2.15 6.41 1.45
N VAL A 151 2.48 6.58 0.18
CA VAL A 151 1.87 7.60 -0.70
C VAL A 151 0.35 7.48 -0.81
N GLY A 152 -0.21 6.25 -0.76
CA GLY A 152 -1.65 6.04 -0.81
C GLY A 152 -2.36 6.57 0.44
N ALA A 153 -1.76 6.39 1.62
CA ALA A 153 -2.25 6.95 2.87
C ALA A 153 -2.17 8.48 2.88
N LEU A 154 -1.01 9.05 2.50
CA LEU A 154 -0.83 10.50 2.38
C LEU A 154 -1.84 11.13 1.43
N GLY A 155 -2.09 10.47 0.28
CA GLY A 155 -3.10 10.92 -0.67
C GLY A 155 -4.52 10.88 -0.09
N THR A 156 -4.85 9.85 0.68
CA THR A 156 -6.15 9.72 1.34
C THR A 156 -6.35 10.81 2.40
N PHE A 157 -5.38 11.00 3.30
CA PHE A 157 -5.47 12.03 4.35
C PHE A 157 -5.62 13.44 3.75
N LYS A 158 -4.90 13.71 2.66
CA LYS A 158 -5.02 14.97 1.93
C LYS A 158 -6.41 15.20 1.35
N GLN A 159 -7.12 14.14 0.89
CA GLN A 159 -8.49 14.27 0.38
C GLN A 159 -9.49 14.67 1.47
N TYR A 160 -9.19 14.34 2.73
CA TYR A 160 -9.96 14.75 3.90
C TYR A 160 -9.43 16.04 4.53
N GLU A 161 -8.55 16.78 3.84
CA GLU A 161 -7.99 18.05 4.26
C GLU A 161 -7.24 17.98 5.60
N ALA A 162 -6.68 16.79 5.93
CA ALA A 162 -5.85 16.60 7.10
C ALA A 162 -4.52 17.34 6.98
N GLN A 163 -4.01 17.84 8.09
CA GLN A 163 -2.64 18.25 8.25
C GLN A 163 -1.78 17.04 8.62
N VAL A 164 -0.89 16.66 7.72
CA VAL A 164 0.03 15.54 7.96
C VAL A 164 1.26 16.05 8.69
N VAL A 165 1.59 15.44 9.83
CA VAL A 165 2.82 15.69 10.59
C VAL A 165 3.67 14.42 10.53
N HIS A 166 4.86 14.58 9.94
CA HIS A 166 5.83 13.51 9.82
C HIS A 166 6.62 13.31 11.11
N VAL A 167 6.71 12.07 11.57
CA VAL A 167 7.52 11.64 12.73
C VAL A 167 8.77 10.93 12.22
N ALA A 168 9.93 11.34 12.69
CA ALA A 168 11.21 10.81 12.23
C ALA A 168 11.34 9.29 12.48
N MET A 169 12.04 8.64 11.55
CA MET A 169 12.40 7.22 11.57
C MET A 169 13.91 7.05 11.51
N ASP A 170 14.37 5.91 12.01
CA ASP A 170 15.72 5.39 11.80
C ASP A 170 15.70 3.98 11.17
N GLN A 171 16.80 3.24 11.26
CA GLN A 171 16.88 1.87 10.74
C GLN A 171 15.93 0.86 11.41
N ASP A 172 15.42 1.18 12.60
CA ASP A 172 14.46 0.39 13.37
C ASP A 172 13.03 0.96 13.33
N GLY A 173 12.76 1.88 12.40
CA GLY A 173 11.43 2.49 12.18
C GLY A 173 11.19 3.74 13.02
N LEU A 174 9.93 4.03 13.32
CA LEU A 174 9.50 5.24 14.02
C LEU A 174 10.22 5.41 15.36
N ILE A 175 10.80 6.60 15.58
CA ILE A 175 11.57 6.95 16.78
C ILE A 175 10.59 7.43 17.88
N PRO A 176 10.50 6.74 19.04
CA PRO A 176 9.54 7.10 20.09
C PRO A 176 9.74 8.52 20.66
N SER A 177 10.97 8.98 20.84
CA SER A 177 11.24 10.35 21.29
C SER A 177 10.76 11.39 20.27
N ALA A 178 10.95 11.16 18.98
CA ALA A 178 10.43 12.02 17.92
C ALA A 178 8.89 12.04 17.90
N LEU A 179 8.23 10.93 18.27
CA LEU A 179 6.77 10.90 18.43
C LEU A 179 6.33 11.81 19.58
N LYS A 180 6.99 11.75 20.75
CA LYS A 180 6.70 12.64 21.89
C LYS A 180 6.85 14.10 21.49
N ASP A 181 7.94 14.45 20.79
CA ASP A 181 8.20 15.82 20.34
C ASP A 181 7.14 16.31 19.34
N ALA A 182 6.74 15.46 18.38
CA ALA A 182 5.69 15.78 17.41
C ALA A 182 4.33 16.01 18.09
N ILE A 183 3.98 15.18 19.08
CA ILE A 183 2.75 15.33 19.87
C ILE A 183 2.78 16.63 20.64
N ALA A 184 3.86 16.90 21.39
CA ALA A 184 3.99 18.11 22.20
C ALA A 184 3.90 19.37 21.34
N THR A 185 4.61 19.40 20.20
CA THR A 185 4.59 20.51 19.24
C THR A 185 3.20 20.73 18.66
N THR A 186 2.51 19.66 18.29
CA THR A 186 1.17 19.73 17.70
C THR A 186 0.15 20.26 18.73
N LYS A 187 0.19 19.75 19.97
CA LYS A 187 -0.70 20.17 21.04
C LYS A 187 -0.45 21.61 21.45
N SER A 188 0.82 22.06 21.55
CA SER A 188 1.17 23.43 21.88
C SER A 188 0.70 24.45 20.84
N ALA A 189 0.58 24.01 19.58
CA ALA A 189 -0.02 24.79 18.49
C ALA A 189 -1.57 24.79 18.51
N GLY A 190 -2.19 24.20 19.53
CA GLY A 190 -3.65 24.11 19.66
C GLY A 190 -4.32 23.19 18.63
N ARG A 191 -3.56 22.29 17.99
CA ARG A 191 -4.08 21.41 16.94
C ARG A 191 -4.53 20.06 17.53
N LYS A 192 -5.55 19.49 16.90
CA LYS A 192 -6.14 18.22 17.34
C LYS A 192 -5.54 17.04 16.56
N ILE A 193 -4.88 16.13 17.27
CA ILE A 193 -4.36 14.89 16.71
C ILE A 193 -5.49 13.85 16.69
N LYS A 194 -5.72 13.20 15.54
CA LYS A 194 -6.76 12.17 15.39
C LYS A 194 -6.21 10.77 15.60
N PHE A 195 -5.11 10.47 14.95
CA PHE A 195 -4.45 9.17 15.07
C PHE A 195 -3.00 9.23 14.60
N LEU A 196 -2.25 8.19 14.99
CA LEU A 196 -0.96 7.84 14.42
C LEU A 196 -1.18 6.74 13.38
N TYR A 197 -0.74 6.94 12.14
CA TYR A 197 -0.70 5.93 11.10
C TYR A 197 0.73 5.42 10.90
N LEU A 198 0.93 4.09 10.94
CA LEU A 198 2.23 3.47 10.70
C LEU A 198 2.11 2.09 10.05
N ILE A 199 3.22 1.66 9.41
CA ILE A 199 3.40 0.32 8.83
C ILE A 199 4.53 -0.36 9.58
N PRO A 200 4.27 -1.14 10.64
CA PRO A 200 5.33 -1.66 11.52
C PRO A 200 6.15 -2.78 10.89
N ASN A 201 5.63 -3.47 9.86
CA ASN A 201 6.29 -4.60 9.24
C ASN A 201 6.73 -4.26 7.81
N TYR A 202 8.07 -4.27 7.59
CA TYR A 202 8.67 -4.07 6.27
C TYR A 202 8.11 -2.84 5.54
N GLN A 203 8.18 -1.74 6.24
CA GLN A 203 7.53 -0.44 5.96
C GLN A 203 7.62 -0.02 4.49
N ASN A 204 6.56 0.57 3.98
CA ASN A 204 6.55 1.20 2.66
C ASN A 204 6.67 2.73 2.82
N PRO A 205 7.81 3.33 2.41
CA PRO A 205 8.79 2.84 1.44
C PRO A 205 10.10 2.28 2.02
N ALA A 206 10.35 2.37 3.33
CA ALA A 206 11.69 2.18 3.90
C ALA A 206 12.13 0.71 4.02
N GLY A 207 11.20 -0.25 4.00
CA GLY A 207 11.53 -1.67 4.16
C GLY A 207 11.95 -2.05 5.58
N VAL A 208 11.92 -1.14 6.55
CA VAL A 208 12.32 -1.37 7.93
C VAL A 208 11.28 -2.16 8.71
N LEU A 209 11.72 -2.84 9.74
CA LEU A 209 10.89 -3.63 10.66
C LEU A 209 10.94 -3.00 12.04
N LEU A 210 9.80 -2.54 12.55
CA LEU A 210 9.68 -1.98 13.90
C LEU A 210 9.82 -3.10 14.94
N PRO A 211 10.82 -3.07 15.83
CA PRO A 211 11.05 -4.12 16.82
C PRO A 211 9.99 -4.09 17.94
N ALA A 212 9.86 -5.22 18.66
CA ALA A 212 8.78 -5.43 19.63
C ALA A 212 8.80 -4.44 20.81
N ASP A 213 9.98 -4.12 21.33
CA ASP A 213 10.17 -3.15 22.40
C ASP A 213 9.72 -1.74 22.00
N ARG A 214 10.08 -1.32 20.78
CA ARG A 214 9.67 -0.03 20.23
C ARG A 214 8.16 0.04 19.97
N ARG A 215 7.52 -1.09 19.56
CA ARG A 215 6.04 -1.18 19.47
C ARG A 215 5.38 -0.90 20.81
N THR A 216 5.92 -1.50 21.86
CA THR A 216 5.40 -1.29 23.23
C THR A 216 5.54 0.17 23.65
N GLU A 217 6.70 0.77 23.47
CA GLU A 217 6.93 2.18 23.83
C GLU A 217 6.01 3.14 23.07
N ILE A 218 5.82 2.92 21.77
CA ILE A 218 4.89 3.72 20.95
C ILE A 218 3.44 3.58 21.44
N LEU A 219 3.01 2.36 21.76
CA LEU A 219 1.66 2.12 22.30
C LEU A 219 1.46 2.81 23.65
N ASP A 220 2.47 2.78 24.53
CA ASP A 220 2.41 3.46 25.83
C ASP A 220 2.27 4.97 25.66
N ILE A 221 3.08 5.58 24.79
CA ILE A 221 2.98 7.00 24.44
C ILE A 221 1.57 7.32 23.89
N CYS A 222 1.08 6.55 22.92
CA CYS A 222 -0.23 6.79 22.32
C CYS A 222 -1.38 6.63 23.33
N ARG A 223 -1.26 5.69 24.27
CA ARG A 223 -2.25 5.48 25.33
C ARG A 223 -2.25 6.63 26.35
N GLU A 224 -1.07 7.07 26.80
CA GLU A 224 -0.93 8.23 27.69
C GLU A 224 -1.50 9.51 27.06
N GLU A 225 -1.27 9.71 25.77
CA GLU A 225 -1.67 10.89 25.02
C GLU A 225 -3.07 10.79 24.39
N GLN A 226 -3.77 9.65 24.62
CA GLN A 226 -5.11 9.34 24.08
C GLN A 226 -5.18 9.44 22.55
N ILE A 227 -4.14 8.94 21.87
CA ILE A 227 -4.01 8.94 20.41
C ILE A 227 -4.29 7.53 19.89
N LEU A 228 -5.28 7.40 19.01
CA LEU A 228 -5.59 6.15 18.32
C LEU A 228 -4.44 5.76 17.38
N VAL A 229 -4.14 4.47 17.29
CA VAL A 229 -3.15 3.93 16.35
C VAL A 229 -3.85 3.24 15.19
N VAL A 230 -3.45 3.55 13.97
CA VAL A 230 -3.84 2.84 12.75
C VAL A 230 -2.64 2.05 12.25
N GLU A 231 -2.65 0.75 12.53
CA GLU A 231 -1.62 -0.21 12.13
C GLU A 231 -1.97 -0.78 10.76
N ASP A 232 -1.27 -0.36 9.72
CA ASP A 232 -1.42 -0.92 8.35
C ASP A 232 -0.39 -2.03 8.12
N ASN A 233 -0.85 -3.24 7.88
CA ASN A 233 0.01 -4.42 7.89
C ASN A 233 -0.14 -5.31 6.64
N PRO A 234 0.26 -4.82 5.47
CA PRO A 234 0.18 -5.61 4.23
C PRO A 234 1.31 -6.64 4.08
N TYR A 235 2.39 -6.55 4.87
CA TYR A 235 3.62 -7.33 4.67
C TYR A 235 3.98 -8.24 5.85
N GLY A 236 3.24 -8.25 6.95
CA GLY A 236 3.60 -8.94 8.18
C GLY A 236 3.91 -10.44 8.00
N LEU A 237 3.23 -11.10 7.07
CA LEU A 237 3.45 -12.51 6.71
C LEU A 237 4.54 -12.72 5.65
N LEU A 238 5.22 -11.68 5.17
CA LEU A 238 6.24 -11.74 4.13
C LEU A 238 7.66 -11.51 4.68
N GLY A 239 7.92 -12.00 5.88
CA GLY A 239 9.27 -12.10 6.45
C GLY A 239 10.09 -13.18 5.77
N PHE A 240 11.40 -12.93 5.54
CA PHE A 240 12.25 -13.86 4.79
C PHE A 240 12.95 -14.89 5.66
N ASP A 241 13.55 -14.44 6.75
CA ASP A 241 14.44 -15.28 7.57
C ASP A 241 13.80 -15.64 8.92
N LYS A 242 12.88 -14.83 9.40
CA LYS A 242 12.15 -15.04 10.67
C LYS A 242 10.77 -14.39 10.61
N PRO A 243 9.81 -14.86 11.42
CA PRO A 243 8.52 -14.20 11.56
C PRO A 243 8.67 -12.76 12.05
N SER A 244 7.75 -11.90 11.64
CA SER A 244 7.62 -10.55 12.20
C SER A 244 7.25 -10.61 13.69
N PRO A 245 7.57 -9.61 14.51
CA PRO A 245 6.98 -9.46 15.84
C PRO A 245 5.45 -9.45 15.78
N ASN A 246 4.80 -9.83 16.89
CA ASN A 246 3.35 -9.73 16.97
C ASN A 246 2.85 -8.34 16.61
N ALA A 247 1.69 -8.28 15.98
CA ALA A 247 1.05 -7.02 15.64
C ALA A 247 0.80 -6.16 16.89
N MET A 248 0.82 -4.84 16.73
CA MET A 248 0.53 -3.90 17.84
C MET A 248 -0.90 -4.09 18.36
N ARG A 249 -1.84 -4.41 17.47
CA ARG A 249 -3.21 -4.78 17.80
C ARG A 249 -3.30 -5.96 18.76
N ALA A 250 -2.36 -6.88 18.76
CA ALA A 250 -2.32 -8.01 19.68
C ALA A 250 -2.09 -7.58 21.14
N SER A 251 -1.44 -6.44 21.34
CA SER A 251 -1.12 -5.87 22.66
C SER A 251 -2.12 -4.82 23.14
N ASP A 252 -2.90 -4.22 22.23
CA ASP A 252 -3.88 -3.19 22.55
C ASP A 252 -5.09 -3.23 21.60
N SER A 253 -6.14 -3.93 22.04
CA SER A 253 -7.36 -4.12 21.24
C SER A 253 -8.28 -2.89 21.21
N GLU A 254 -8.16 -1.98 22.16
CA GLU A 254 -9.06 -0.84 22.29
C GLU A 254 -8.50 0.42 21.63
N ASN A 255 -7.18 0.54 21.52
CA ASN A 255 -6.53 1.75 20.99
C ASN A 255 -5.85 1.54 19.63
N VAL A 256 -5.91 0.34 19.04
CA VAL A 256 -5.33 0.05 17.73
C VAL A 256 -6.40 -0.41 16.76
N ILE A 257 -6.51 0.25 15.61
CA ILE A 257 -7.21 -0.26 14.42
C ILE A 257 -6.16 -0.97 13.57
N TYR A 258 -6.38 -2.26 13.27
CA TYR A 258 -5.50 -3.04 12.42
C TYR A 258 -6.09 -3.16 11.02
N LEU A 259 -5.27 -2.93 10.00
CA LEU A 259 -5.61 -3.08 8.59
C LEU A 259 -4.83 -4.23 7.98
N GLY A 260 -5.54 -5.17 7.38
CA GLY A 260 -4.95 -6.29 6.66
C GLY A 260 -5.43 -6.37 5.21
N THR A 261 -4.73 -7.16 4.41
CA THR A 261 -5.08 -7.35 2.99
C THR A 261 -4.52 -8.65 2.43
N PHE A 262 -5.27 -9.28 1.53
CA PHE A 262 -4.78 -10.40 0.71
C PHE A 262 -4.03 -9.94 -0.55
N SER A 263 -3.92 -8.63 -0.78
CA SER A 263 -3.26 -8.09 -1.99
C SER A 263 -1.80 -8.49 -2.14
N LYS A 264 -1.11 -8.81 -1.03
CA LYS A 264 0.33 -9.13 -1.04
C LYS A 264 0.60 -10.62 -0.79
N THR A 265 -0.35 -11.32 -0.20
CA THR A 265 -0.24 -12.74 0.19
C THR A 265 -1.02 -13.70 -0.70
N ILE A 266 -2.02 -13.21 -1.46
CA ILE A 266 -2.76 -14.00 -2.45
C ILE A 266 -2.71 -13.28 -3.81
N ALA A 267 -3.60 -12.31 -4.05
CA ALA A 267 -3.65 -11.60 -5.32
C ALA A 267 -4.27 -10.20 -5.18
N PRO A 268 -3.62 -9.14 -5.70
CA PRO A 268 -4.12 -7.78 -5.58
C PRO A 268 -5.40 -7.53 -6.39
N GLY A 269 -5.61 -8.29 -7.48
CA GLY A 269 -6.79 -8.17 -8.35
C GLY A 269 -8.09 -8.59 -7.69
N LEU A 270 -8.05 -9.41 -6.63
CA LEU A 270 -9.24 -9.85 -5.89
C LEU A 270 -9.84 -8.76 -5.01
N ARG A 271 -9.08 -7.69 -4.71
CA ARG A 271 -9.55 -6.51 -3.97
C ARG A 271 -10.19 -6.84 -2.63
N ILE A 272 -9.61 -7.72 -1.83
CA ILE A 272 -10.04 -8.01 -0.46
C ILE A 272 -8.99 -7.56 0.54
N GLY A 273 -9.43 -6.75 1.49
CA GLY A 273 -8.76 -6.36 2.72
C GLY A 273 -9.75 -6.35 3.87
N TRP A 274 -9.31 -5.94 5.03
CA TRP A 274 -10.16 -5.82 6.21
C TRP A 274 -9.64 -4.78 7.19
N ALA A 275 -10.54 -4.28 8.02
CA ALA A 275 -10.21 -3.57 9.24
C ALA A 275 -10.67 -4.41 10.43
N LEU A 276 -9.79 -4.60 11.42
CA LEU A 276 -10.15 -5.07 12.74
C LEU A 276 -10.21 -3.85 13.65
N VAL A 277 -11.41 -3.50 14.08
CA VAL A 277 -11.68 -2.25 14.81
C VAL A 277 -12.11 -2.53 16.27
N PRO A 278 -11.92 -1.60 17.21
CA PRO A 278 -12.59 -1.66 18.49
C PRO A 278 -14.11 -1.79 18.32
N GLN A 279 -14.75 -2.55 19.21
CA GLN A 279 -16.19 -2.84 19.09
C GLN A 279 -17.04 -1.56 19.01
N SER A 280 -16.64 -0.51 19.71
CA SER A 280 -17.32 0.80 19.71
C SER A 280 -17.33 1.50 18.33
N LEU A 281 -16.42 1.13 17.42
CA LEU A 281 -16.30 1.72 16.08
C LEU A 281 -16.94 0.87 14.97
N LYS A 282 -17.24 -0.40 15.25
CA LYS A 282 -17.72 -1.35 14.25
C LYS A 282 -18.92 -0.85 13.47
N GLU A 283 -19.95 -0.41 14.17
CA GLU A 283 -21.19 0.07 13.53
C GLU A 283 -20.93 1.24 12.58
N LYS A 284 -20.09 2.20 13.00
CA LYS A 284 -19.73 3.35 12.17
C LYS A 284 -18.95 2.95 10.92
N MET A 285 -18.03 1.98 11.04
CA MET A 285 -17.27 1.43 9.91
C MET A 285 -18.19 0.74 8.91
N VAL A 286 -19.15 -0.08 9.38
CA VAL A 286 -20.12 -0.78 8.51
C VAL A 286 -20.99 0.23 7.77
N ILE A 287 -21.60 1.19 8.47
CA ILE A 287 -22.46 2.22 7.87
C ILE A 287 -21.68 3.06 6.84
N ALA A 288 -20.45 3.45 7.15
CA ALA A 288 -19.62 4.20 6.21
C ALA A 288 -19.27 3.37 4.97
N SER A 289 -19.00 2.07 5.14
CA SER A 289 -18.78 1.14 4.02
C SER A 289 -20.00 0.98 3.14
N GLU A 290 -21.18 0.73 3.73
CA GLU A 290 -22.44 0.60 3.03
C GLU A 290 -22.82 1.86 2.25
N SER A 291 -22.57 3.04 2.82
CA SER A 291 -22.78 4.33 2.14
C SER A 291 -21.85 4.54 0.95
N SER A 292 -20.72 3.85 0.92
CA SER A 292 -19.69 3.99 -0.12
C SER A 292 -19.88 3.00 -1.27
N ILE A 293 -20.09 1.72 -0.95
CA ILE A 293 -20.06 0.63 -1.94
C ILE A 293 -21.20 -0.38 -1.77
N LEU A 294 -22.13 -0.14 -0.85
CA LEU A 294 -23.22 -1.05 -0.44
C LEU A 294 -22.66 -2.30 0.27
N CYS A 295 -21.85 -3.10 -0.41
CA CYS A 295 -21.14 -4.25 0.15
C CYS A 295 -19.86 -4.55 -0.67
N PRO A 296 -18.84 -5.15 -0.07
CA PRO A 296 -17.71 -5.70 -0.84
C PRO A 296 -18.18 -6.83 -1.75
N SER A 297 -17.49 -7.06 -2.87
CA SER A 297 -17.85 -8.12 -3.83
C SER A 297 -17.98 -9.48 -3.12
N ASN A 298 -19.21 -10.03 -3.10
CA ASN A 298 -19.48 -11.33 -2.50
C ASN A 298 -18.75 -12.45 -3.25
N PHE A 299 -18.68 -12.35 -4.58
CA PHE A 299 -17.96 -13.30 -5.42
C PHE A 299 -16.49 -13.44 -5.01
N THR A 300 -15.75 -12.33 -4.92
CA THR A 300 -14.33 -12.40 -4.58
C THR A 300 -14.10 -12.84 -3.14
N GLN A 301 -15.00 -12.50 -2.21
CA GLN A 301 -14.96 -13.00 -0.84
C GLN A 301 -15.10 -14.53 -0.80
N LEU A 302 -16.05 -15.10 -1.52
CA LEU A 302 -16.28 -16.54 -1.59
C LEU A 302 -15.16 -17.27 -2.32
N VAL A 303 -14.56 -16.69 -3.36
CA VAL A 303 -13.36 -17.24 -4.01
C VAL A 303 -12.21 -17.36 -2.99
N ILE A 304 -11.92 -16.29 -2.24
CA ILE A 304 -10.86 -16.32 -1.21
C ILE A 304 -11.22 -17.27 -0.09
N SER A 305 -12.47 -17.27 0.40
CA SER A 305 -12.93 -18.19 1.44
C SER A 305 -12.76 -19.66 1.03
N SER A 306 -13.14 -20.00 -0.20
CA SER A 306 -12.93 -21.34 -0.74
C SER A 306 -11.45 -21.70 -0.89
N TYR A 307 -10.62 -20.74 -1.32
CA TYR A 307 -9.17 -20.91 -1.40
C TYR A 307 -8.56 -21.21 -0.02
N LEU A 308 -8.88 -20.39 0.98
CA LEU A 308 -8.36 -20.54 2.35
C LEU A 308 -8.82 -21.87 3.01
N ALA A 309 -10.03 -22.34 2.69
CA ALA A 309 -10.56 -23.58 3.24
C ALA A 309 -9.93 -24.85 2.64
N ASN A 310 -9.57 -24.81 1.35
CA ASN A 310 -9.27 -26.04 0.60
C ASN A 310 -7.82 -26.10 0.08
N GLN A 311 -7.02 -25.05 0.26
CA GLN A 311 -5.69 -24.96 -0.32
C GLN A 311 -4.62 -24.73 0.75
N PRO A 312 -3.37 -25.16 0.50
CA PRO A 312 -2.25 -24.96 1.42
C PRO A 312 -1.72 -23.51 1.36
N TRP A 313 -2.58 -22.54 1.70
CA TRP A 313 -2.29 -21.11 1.55
C TRP A 313 -1.09 -20.62 2.40
N ARG A 314 -0.79 -21.32 3.51
CA ARG A 314 0.40 -21.00 4.33
C ARG A 314 1.69 -21.34 3.55
N ASP A 315 1.73 -22.47 2.87
CA ASP A 315 2.88 -22.87 2.04
C ASP A 315 3.02 -21.93 0.84
N GLN A 316 1.89 -21.43 0.31
CA GLN A 316 1.89 -20.43 -0.75
C GLN A 316 2.52 -19.11 -0.28
N ILE A 317 2.21 -18.63 0.93
CA ILE A 317 2.84 -17.43 1.52
C ILE A 317 4.35 -17.67 1.71
N ALA A 318 4.76 -18.85 2.20
CA ALA A 318 6.17 -19.20 2.33
C ALA A 318 6.90 -19.23 0.97
N SER A 319 6.22 -19.68 -0.09
CA SER A 319 6.76 -19.65 -1.47
C SER A 319 6.96 -18.21 -1.96
N PHE A 320 6.03 -17.31 -1.67
CA PHE A 320 6.19 -15.89 -1.98
C PHE A 320 7.34 -15.26 -1.20
N ALA A 321 7.46 -15.54 0.11
CA ALA A 321 8.55 -15.04 0.92
C ALA A 321 9.92 -15.46 0.36
N LYS A 322 10.08 -16.72 -0.03
CA LYS A 322 11.29 -17.23 -0.69
C LYS A 322 11.58 -16.50 -2.01
N LEU A 323 10.56 -16.38 -2.87
CA LEU A 323 10.68 -15.67 -4.16
C LEU A 323 11.16 -14.23 -3.99
N TYR A 324 10.61 -13.51 -2.99
CA TYR A 324 11.00 -12.12 -2.74
C TYR A 324 12.35 -12.01 -2.05
N LYS A 325 12.74 -13.00 -1.24
CA LYS A 325 14.09 -13.08 -0.67
C LYS A 325 15.16 -13.11 -1.76
N ASP A 326 15.02 -14.01 -2.75
CA ASP A 326 15.97 -14.14 -3.85
C ASP A 326 16.11 -12.83 -4.64
N ARG A 327 15.02 -12.12 -4.83
CA ARG A 327 15.00 -10.81 -5.50
C ARG A 327 15.61 -9.70 -4.67
N ARG A 328 15.32 -9.67 -3.36
CA ARG A 328 15.95 -8.74 -2.42
C ARG A 328 17.47 -8.93 -2.42
N ASP A 329 17.93 -10.17 -2.38
CA ASP A 329 19.36 -10.50 -2.34
C ASP A 329 20.06 -10.06 -3.63
N ALA A 330 19.44 -10.26 -4.79
CA ALA A 330 19.94 -9.74 -6.06
C ALA A 330 20.01 -8.19 -6.06
N ALA A 331 18.98 -7.52 -5.52
CA ALA A 331 18.96 -6.07 -5.44
C ALA A 331 20.06 -5.52 -4.53
N LEU A 332 20.24 -6.09 -3.33
CA LEU A 332 21.29 -5.67 -2.40
C LEU A 332 22.69 -5.91 -2.99
N SER A 333 22.93 -7.08 -3.59
CA SER A 333 24.20 -7.38 -4.26
C SER A 333 24.51 -6.41 -5.40
N ALA A 334 23.47 -6.01 -6.17
CA ALA A 334 23.65 -5.05 -7.26
C ALA A 334 23.91 -3.62 -6.73
N LEU A 335 23.25 -3.21 -5.64
CA LEU A 335 23.52 -1.93 -4.97
C LEU A 335 24.96 -1.87 -4.45
N ASP A 336 25.38 -2.89 -3.69
CA ASP A 336 26.75 -2.99 -3.17
C ASP A 336 27.81 -2.91 -4.30
N LYS A 337 27.50 -3.51 -5.46
CA LYS A 337 28.46 -3.58 -6.58
C LYS A 337 28.52 -2.32 -7.43
N TYR A 338 27.37 -1.66 -7.67
CA TYR A 338 27.29 -0.63 -8.72
C TYR A 338 27.06 0.78 -8.22
N PHE A 339 26.42 0.96 -7.04
CA PHE A 339 26.11 2.30 -6.52
C PHE A 339 27.34 3.04 -6.02
N PRO A 340 27.33 4.38 -5.96
CA PRO A 340 28.42 5.15 -5.38
C PRO A 340 28.56 4.87 -3.89
N LYS A 341 29.78 4.96 -3.35
CA LYS A 341 30.06 4.69 -1.93
C LYS A 341 29.40 5.70 -0.96
N SER A 342 29.08 6.88 -1.46
CA SER A 342 28.39 7.92 -0.71
C SER A 342 26.87 7.69 -0.61
N ALA A 343 26.31 6.73 -1.33
CA ALA A 343 24.92 6.32 -1.17
C ALA A 343 24.75 5.31 -0.04
N THR A 344 23.62 5.38 0.66
CA THR A 344 23.21 4.41 1.68
C THR A 344 21.86 3.81 1.36
N TRP A 345 21.55 2.63 1.89
CA TRP A 345 20.26 1.98 1.68
C TRP A 345 19.88 1.05 2.83
N THR A 346 18.57 0.85 2.97
CA THR A 346 18.01 -0.10 3.94
C THR A 346 18.24 -1.54 3.49
N LYS A 347 18.29 -2.47 4.45
CA LYS A 347 18.44 -3.92 4.20
C LYS A 347 17.23 -4.67 4.74
N PRO A 348 16.11 -4.71 4.00
CA PRO A 348 14.86 -5.26 4.47
C PRO A 348 14.94 -6.77 4.72
N GLY A 349 14.36 -7.22 5.85
CA GLY A 349 14.20 -8.63 6.18
C GLY A 349 12.91 -9.24 5.64
N GLY A 350 12.13 -8.49 4.84
CA GLY A 350 10.83 -8.88 4.27
C GLY A 350 10.26 -7.79 3.37
N GLY A 351 9.01 -7.96 2.92
CA GLY A 351 8.30 -6.97 2.13
C GLY A 351 8.83 -6.81 0.71
N PHE A 352 8.79 -5.57 0.18
CA PHE A 352 8.97 -5.32 -1.27
C PHE A 352 9.97 -4.23 -1.62
N TYR A 353 10.50 -3.46 -0.64
CA TYR A 353 11.13 -2.18 -0.92
C TYR A 353 12.49 -2.02 -0.25
N ILE A 354 13.36 -1.28 -0.93
CA ILE A 354 14.60 -0.73 -0.42
C ILE A 354 14.51 0.79 -0.55
N TRP A 355 14.83 1.50 0.53
CA TRP A 355 14.98 2.95 0.53
C TRP A 355 16.44 3.30 0.35
N VAL A 356 16.73 4.11 -0.65
CA VAL A 356 18.07 4.57 -0.98
C VAL A 356 18.17 6.06 -0.71
N THR A 357 19.25 6.46 -0.07
CA THR A 357 19.60 7.86 0.20
C THR A 357 20.90 8.20 -0.53
N LEU A 358 20.85 9.22 -1.35
CA LEU A 358 21.98 9.79 -2.10
C LEU A 358 22.53 11.04 -1.39
N PRO A 359 23.69 11.59 -1.81
CA PRO A 359 24.11 12.90 -1.37
C PRO A 359 23.03 13.96 -1.59
N PRO A 360 22.85 14.92 -0.65
CA PRO A 360 21.74 15.88 -0.68
C PRO A 360 21.72 16.81 -1.90
N GLU A 361 22.83 16.92 -2.62
CA GLU A 361 22.95 17.69 -3.85
C GLU A 361 22.27 17.02 -5.06
N ILE A 362 21.92 15.73 -4.94
CA ILE A 362 21.28 14.96 -6.01
C ILE A 362 19.75 15.03 -5.87
N ASP A 363 19.11 15.64 -6.86
CA ASP A 363 17.64 15.65 -6.95
C ASP A 363 17.14 14.43 -7.74
N THR A 364 16.54 13.48 -7.04
CA THR A 364 16.01 12.25 -7.62
C THR A 364 14.80 12.49 -8.54
N ASN A 365 14.05 13.58 -8.39
CA ASN A 365 12.98 13.95 -9.33
C ASN A 365 13.56 14.36 -10.69
N ALA A 366 14.62 15.18 -10.67
CA ALA A 366 15.29 15.61 -11.89
C ALA A 366 15.95 14.44 -12.64
N LEU A 367 16.27 13.33 -11.96
CA LEU A 367 16.84 12.14 -12.58
C LEU A 367 15.82 11.23 -13.24
N VAL A 368 14.52 11.32 -12.95
CA VAL A 368 13.50 10.42 -13.51
C VAL A 368 13.54 10.35 -15.05
N PRO A 369 13.55 11.45 -15.80
CA PRO A 369 13.63 11.37 -17.27
C PRO A 369 14.91 10.68 -17.77
N LYS A 370 16.06 10.90 -17.11
CA LYS A 370 17.35 10.29 -17.43
C LYS A 370 17.33 8.78 -17.17
N ALA A 371 16.73 8.35 -16.05
CA ALA A 371 16.55 6.95 -15.72
C ALA A 371 15.63 6.22 -16.72
N ILE A 372 14.53 6.85 -17.13
CA ILE A 372 13.63 6.30 -18.15
C ILE A 372 14.35 6.15 -19.49
N ALA A 373 15.16 7.14 -19.88
CA ALA A 373 16.01 7.04 -21.09
C ALA A 373 17.02 5.88 -20.98
N ALA A 374 17.53 5.61 -19.76
CA ALA A 374 18.39 4.46 -19.46
C ALA A 374 17.59 3.16 -19.20
N LYS A 375 16.28 3.12 -19.53
CA LYS A 375 15.37 1.98 -19.46
C LYS A 375 15.16 1.42 -18.04
N VAL A 376 15.18 2.28 -17.03
CA VAL A 376 14.86 1.93 -15.63
C VAL A 376 13.92 2.96 -15.05
N ALA A 377 12.95 2.49 -14.23
CA ALA A 377 12.02 3.34 -13.50
C ALA A 377 12.11 3.07 -11.99
N TYR A 378 12.08 4.12 -11.18
CA TYR A 378 12.03 4.09 -9.71
C TYR A 378 11.05 5.15 -9.21
N VAL A 379 10.81 5.25 -7.90
CA VAL A 379 9.97 6.31 -7.33
C VAL A 379 10.84 7.30 -6.56
N PRO A 380 10.82 8.61 -6.88
CA PRO A 380 11.52 9.65 -6.13
C PRO A 380 11.03 9.73 -4.67
N GLY A 381 11.91 10.17 -3.78
CA GLY A 381 11.62 10.22 -2.36
C GLY A 381 10.51 11.19 -1.99
N THR A 382 10.38 12.29 -2.71
CA THR A 382 9.35 13.32 -2.47
C THR A 382 7.92 12.78 -2.51
N ALA A 383 7.66 11.69 -3.24
CA ALA A 383 6.35 11.04 -3.28
C ALA A 383 5.89 10.49 -1.91
N PHE A 384 6.81 10.29 -0.97
CA PHE A 384 6.56 9.68 0.34
C PHE A 384 6.56 10.69 1.50
N TYR A 385 6.52 11.97 1.16
CA TYR A 385 6.43 13.08 2.10
C TYR A 385 5.32 14.05 1.67
N ALA A 386 4.47 14.43 2.62
CA ALA A 386 3.36 15.35 2.35
C ALA A 386 3.82 16.79 2.02
N ASP A 387 5.00 17.15 2.50
CA ASP A 387 5.67 18.46 2.33
C ASP A 387 6.71 18.50 1.19
N GLY A 388 6.90 17.37 0.49
CA GLY A 388 7.86 17.26 -0.60
C GLY A 388 9.32 17.11 -0.16
N PHE A 389 9.57 16.78 1.11
CA PHE A 389 10.92 16.44 1.60
C PHE A 389 11.50 15.22 0.90
N GLY A 390 12.80 14.94 1.08
CA GLY A 390 13.44 13.70 0.59
C GLY A 390 13.82 13.73 -0.89
N THR A 391 14.13 14.91 -1.46
CA THR A 391 14.55 15.09 -2.85
C THR A 391 15.76 14.22 -3.25
N TRP A 392 16.63 13.90 -2.30
CA TRP A 392 17.84 13.07 -2.48
C TRP A 392 17.62 11.59 -2.19
N SER A 393 16.39 11.17 -1.92
CA SER A 393 16.07 9.78 -1.64
C SER A 393 15.24 9.17 -2.78
N LEU A 394 15.22 7.85 -2.86
CA LEU A 394 14.39 7.12 -3.80
C LEU A 394 14.00 5.73 -3.25
N ARG A 395 12.86 5.20 -3.72
CA ARG A 395 12.44 3.84 -3.44
C ARG A 395 12.70 2.91 -4.60
N ILE A 396 13.35 1.79 -4.32
CA ILE A 396 13.50 0.64 -5.21
C ILE A 396 12.53 -0.45 -4.78
N SER A 397 11.75 -0.98 -5.74
CA SER A 397 10.92 -2.17 -5.55
C SER A 397 11.57 -3.37 -6.24
N TYR A 398 11.70 -4.48 -5.51
CA TYR A 398 12.23 -5.74 -6.05
C TYR A 398 11.14 -6.82 -6.25
N CYS A 399 9.88 -6.51 -6.02
CA CYS A 399 8.83 -7.53 -5.96
C CYS A 399 8.42 -8.11 -7.33
N HIS A 400 8.57 -7.38 -8.42
CA HIS A 400 8.06 -7.80 -9.73
C HIS A 400 9.11 -8.35 -10.71
N PRO A 401 10.25 -7.68 -11.00
CA PRO A 401 11.22 -8.16 -11.98
C PRO A 401 11.97 -9.42 -11.51
N THR A 402 12.56 -10.17 -12.44
CA THR A 402 13.46 -11.28 -12.10
C THR A 402 14.78 -10.76 -11.49
N PRO A 403 15.55 -11.61 -10.77
CA PRO A 403 16.85 -11.22 -10.19
C PRO A 403 17.82 -10.61 -11.22
N GLU A 404 17.85 -11.15 -12.46
CA GLU A 404 18.69 -10.65 -13.55
C GLU A 404 18.26 -9.26 -13.99
N ARG A 405 16.94 -9.05 -14.18
CA ARG A 405 16.38 -7.75 -14.56
C ARG A 405 16.56 -6.72 -13.45
N ILE A 406 16.47 -7.10 -12.17
CA ILE A 406 16.77 -6.23 -11.03
C ILE A 406 18.22 -5.76 -11.10
N THR A 407 19.16 -6.69 -11.32
CA THR A 407 20.60 -6.39 -11.44
C THR A 407 20.86 -5.44 -12.60
N GLU A 408 20.25 -5.68 -13.77
CA GLU A 408 20.34 -4.80 -14.95
C GLU A 408 19.81 -3.40 -14.64
N GLY A 409 18.61 -3.29 -14.07
CA GLY A 409 18.00 -2.00 -13.74
C GLY A 409 18.81 -1.20 -12.72
N ILE A 410 19.31 -1.84 -11.67
CA ILE A 410 20.15 -1.19 -10.66
C ILE A 410 21.48 -0.73 -11.26
N LYS A 411 22.10 -1.52 -12.14
CA LYS A 411 23.31 -1.11 -12.88
C LYS A 411 23.06 0.11 -13.76
N SER A 412 21.93 0.14 -14.50
CA SER A 412 21.56 1.28 -15.34
C SER A 412 21.31 2.54 -14.51
N LEU A 413 20.56 2.40 -13.39
CA LEU A 413 20.29 3.51 -12.47
C LEU A 413 21.58 4.06 -11.85
N ALA A 414 22.49 3.18 -11.43
CA ALA A 414 23.80 3.57 -10.91
C ALA A 414 24.63 4.36 -11.94
N GLY A 415 24.56 4.00 -13.21
CA GLY A 415 25.19 4.76 -14.30
C GLY A 415 24.66 6.18 -14.38
N VAL A 416 23.32 6.35 -14.37
CA VAL A 416 22.67 7.67 -14.37
C VAL A 416 23.09 8.52 -13.17
N ILE A 417 23.08 7.93 -11.96
CA ILE A 417 23.47 8.63 -10.73
C ILE A 417 24.94 9.07 -10.78
N LYS A 418 25.86 8.18 -11.19
CA LYS A 418 27.30 8.51 -11.28
C LYS A 418 27.55 9.62 -12.27
N THR A 419 26.95 9.58 -13.46
CA THR A 419 27.06 10.66 -14.45
C THR A 419 26.58 11.99 -13.89
N GLU A 420 25.48 12.00 -13.12
CA GLU A 420 24.99 13.23 -12.48
C GLU A 420 25.97 13.73 -11.41
N MET A 421 26.52 12.84 -10.59
CA MET A 421 27.50 13.20 -9.56
C MET A 421 28.77 13.79 -10.18
N GLU A 422 29.30 13.15 -11.24
CA GLU A 422 30.44 13.65 -12.00
C GLU A 422 30.18 15.05 -12.57
N SER A 423 29.00 15.27 -13.15
CA SER A 423 28.63 16.58 -13.71
C SER A 423 28.55 17.70 -12.67
N ARG A 424 28.30 17.34 -11.42
CA ARG A 424 28.24 18.25 -10.26
C ARG A 424 29.49 18.28 -9.43
N GLN A 425 30.52 17.52 -9.78
CA GLN A 425 31.80 17.39 -9.06
C GLN A 425 31.60 16.87 -7.60
N ILE A 426 30.62 15.97 -7.40
CA ILE A 426 30.35 15.29 -6.12
C ILE A 426 31.15 13.99 -6.10
N ASN A 427 31.95 13.78 -5.05
CA ASN A 427 32.80 12.57 -4.87
C ASN A 427 32.05 11.42 -4.17
#